data_915f1914fe46573acd6703d268e71cdc
#
_entry.id   915f1914fe46573acd6703d268e71cdc
#
_cell.length_a   1.000
_cell.length_b   1.000
_cell.length_c   1.000
_cell.angle_alpha   90.00
_cell.angle_beta   90.00
_cell.angle_gamma   90.00
#
_symmetry.space_group_name_H-M   'P 1'
#
loop_
_entity.id
_entity.type
_entity.pdbx_description
1 polymer ?
#
loop_
_entity_poly.entity_id
_entity_poly.type
_entity_poly.pdbx_seq_one_letter_code
_entity_poly.pdbx_strand_id
1 'polypeptide(L)'
;MLREPIERLIRDPKEFTRGMAFPDPADIRIYDETLRDGEQMPGVCYTPPQKLEIAKALAGIGVHVMSVGFPAASEGDRRTLQLVMEAKRRGELGEVEIVVMCRSNKNDIDVTVKTLRDAGVHPREVTFFVFTSGSDLHLKYKIGKTLLRYEGRDEKDYLDLPLSFFREANIRLQCDAIRHARECGVERIEFGAEDGSRGDVDYFIEYFKAGLAAGGTRPAWPDTVGTLTPEATRWYCSRIVAGLPDGLPIVAHLHNDYGLGTVNAITATSCGFKVVSVTANGYGERAGNVKLHEFVVALRVLYGVELPGFKYGKLRELARFMERMSGIPLQQHEPIVGSKVFAHESGIHTQAMLIDRRMYEAVPNELVGGSTTWVFGKHTGASLVDDTLRRHRDRLSRAGIEPTPELAHRVTDEVKRLREERAASSRSEEAIEIYEAAMRRLSLDEEDVVDIAIALGTPAKAS
;
A
#
# COMPACT_ATOMS: atom_id res chain seq x y z
N MET A 1 30.41 -36.50 -17.57
CA MET A 1 29.93 -35.85 -16.32
C MET A 1 28.59 -35.25 -16.62
N LEU A 2 27.52 -35.74 -15.98
CA LEU A 2 26.23 -35.04 -16.03
C LEU A 2 26.39 -33.70 -15.35
N ARG A 3 26.18 -32.58 -16.06
CA ARG A 3 26.20 -31.24 -15.47
C ARG A 3 25.05 -31.18 -14.47
N GLU A 4 25.36 -30.87 -13.23
CA GLU A 4 24.36 -30.68 -12.19
C GLU A 4 23.45 -29.52 -12.59
N PRO A 5 22.12 -29.70 -12.55
CA PRO A 5 21.18 -28.60 -12.86
C PRO A 5 21.37 -27.43 -11.91
N ILE A 6 21.40 -26.21 -12.44
CA ILE A 6 21.62 -24.96 -11.66
C ILE A 6 20.61 -24.87 -10.50
N GLU A 7 19.37 -25.36 -10.69
CA GLU A 7 18.32 -25.41 -9.67
C GLU A 7 18.76 -26.12 -8.39
N ARG A 8 19.62 -27.14 -8.47
CA ARG A 8 20.15 -27.86 -7.31
C ARG A 8 21.26 -27.13 -6.57
N LEU A 9 21.86 -26.13 -7.21
CA LEU A 9 22.94 -25.33 -6.65
C LEU A 9 22.41 -24.08 -5.90
N ILE A 10 21.15 -23.70 -6.12
CA ILE A 10 20.51 -22.56 -5.47
C ILE A 10 19.79 -23.06 -4.21
N ARG A 11 20.14 -22.50 -3.06
CA ARG A 11 19.38 -22.69 -1.81
C ARG A 11 18.07 -21.93 -1.90
N ASP A 12 16.95 -22.63 -1.84
CA ASP A 12 15.61 -22.00 -1.86
C ASP A 12 15.34 -21.36 -0.47
N PRO A 13 15.10 -20.04 -0.37
CA PRO A 13 14.74 -19.37 0.88
C PRO A 13 13.60 -20.06 1.63
N LYS A 14 12.66 -20.68 0.91
CA LYS A 14 11.52 -21.42 1.48
C LYS A 14 11.95 -22.60 2.35
N GLU A 15 13.16 -23.12 2.17
CA GLU A 15 13.70 -24.16 3.08
C GLU A 15 13.78 -23.69 4.53
N PHE A 16 14.07 -22.40 4.74
CA PHE A 16 14.24 -21.79 6.06
C PHE A 16 12.93 -21.28 6.67
N THR A 17 11.88 -21.17 5.87
CA THR A 17 10.56 -20.66 6.29
C THR A 17 9.48 -21.73 6.39
N ARG A 18 9.82 -23.01 6.16
CA ARG A 18 8.90 -24.16 6.22
C ARG A 18 8.17 -24.33 7.57
N GLY A 19 8.74 -23.80 8.65
CA GLY A 19 8.12 -23.81 9.98
C GLY A 19 7.13 -22.65 10.21
N MET A 20 7.00 -21.70 9.29
CA MET A 20 6.02 -20.63 9.39
C MET A 20 4.66 -21.11 8.86
N ALA A 21 3.64 -20.98 9.71
CA ALA A 21 2.26 -21.27 9.31
C ALA A 21 1.66 -20.04 8.63
N PHE A 22 0.96 -20.27 7.54
CA PHE A 22 0.13 -19.23 6.88
C PHE A 22 -1.30 -19.77 6.75
N PRO A 23 -2.32 -18.89 6.71
CA PRO A 23 -3.66 -19.28 6.29
C PRO A 23 -3.64 -19.92 4.90
N ASP A 24 -4.68 -20.66 4.55
CA ASP A 24 -4.86 -21.12 3.16
C ASP A 24 -4.74 -19.89 2.24
N PRO A 25 -3.95 -19.95 1.15
CA PRO A 25 -3.82 -18.83 0.23
C PRO A 25 -5.15 -18.29 -0.31
N ALA A 26 -6.18 -19.13 -0.41
CA ALA A 26 -7.52 -18.73 -0.80
C ALA A 26 -8.25 -17.90 0.28
N ASP A 27 -7.84 -18.00 1.53
CA ASP A 27 -8.36 -17.22 2.66
C ASP A 27 -7.66 -15.87 2.83
N ILE A 28 -6.46 -15.70 2.25
CA ILE A 28 -5.71 -14.45 2.33
C ILE A 28 -6.32 -13.43 1.38
N ARG A 29 -6.77 -12.31 1.89
CA ARG A 29 -7.41 -11.25 1.13
C ARG A 29 -6.54 -10.00 1.11
N ILE A 30 -6.23 -9.53 -0.08
CA ILE A 30 -5.58 -8.25 -0.30
C ILE A 30 -6.62 -7.15 -0.19
N TYR A 31 -6.44 -6.27 0.79
CA TYR A 31 -7.28 -5.11 1.04
C TYR A 31 -6.55 -3.84 0.60
N ASP A 32 -6.93 -3.29 -0.52
CA ASP A 32 -6.30 -2.08 -1.04
C ASP A 32 -6.95 -0.81 -0.48
N GLU A 33 -6.13 0.07 0.05
CA GLU A 33 -6.54 1.35 0.61
C GLU A 33 -5.97 2.56 -0.15
N THR A 34 -5.53 2.38 -1.37
CA THR A 34 -4.96 3.44 -2.22
C THR A 34 -5.91 4.64 -2.38
N LEU A 35 -7.22 4.37 -2.50
CA LEU A 35 -8.24 5.41 -2.69
C LEU A 35 -8.71 6.09 -1.41
N ARG A 36 -8.23 5.63 -0.24
CA ARG A 36 -8.54 6.22 1.06
C ARG A 36 -7.27 6.69 1.76
N ASP A 37 -6.46 5.79 2.33
CA ASP A 37 -5.22 6.12 3.03
C ASP A 37 -4.12 6.57 2.06
N GLY A 38 -4.04 5.92 0.90
CA GLY A 38 -3.10 6.31 -0.15
C GLY A 38 -3.28 7.76 -0.61
N GLU A 39 -4.52 8.26 -0.63
CA GLU A 39 -4.82 9.66 -0.97
C GLU A 39 -4.48 10.64 0.16
N GLN A 40 -4.23 10.16 1.39
CA GLN A 40 -3.79 11.00 2.50
C GLN A 40 -2.29 11.35 2.42
N MET A 41 -1.56 10.77 1.47
CA MET A 41 -0.19 11.19 1.19
C MET A 41 -0.17 12.66 0.75
N PRO A 42 0.63 13.53 1.40
CA PRO A 42 0.74 14.93 1.01
C PRO A 42 1.05 15.09 -0.49
N GLY A 43 0.29 15.95 -1.17
CA GLY A 43 0.41 16.18 -2.61
C GLY A 43 -0.41 15.21 -3.49
N VAL A 44 -1.06 14.21 -2.94
CA VAL A 44 -1.95 13.29 -3.67
C VAL A 44 -3.40 13.73 -3.49
N CYS A 45 -4.09 13.93 -4.61
CA CYS A 45 -5.53 14.21 -4.63
C CYS A 45 -6.11 13.68 -5.93
N TYR A 46 -7.09 12.79 -5.83
CA TYR A 46 -7.74 12.21 -7.01
C TYR A 46 -9.14 12.75 -7.20
N THR A 47 -9.49 13.11 -8.43
CA THR A 47 -10.87 13.38 -8.79
C THR A 47 -11.70 12.08 -8.76
N PRO A 48 -13.04 12.16 -8.56
CA PRO A 48 -13.88 10.95 -8.58
C PRO A 48 -13.74 10.08 -9.84
N PRO A 49 -13.62 10.62 -11.07
CA PRO A 49 -13.30 9.82 -12.25
C PRO A 49 -11.95 9.10 -12.19
N GLN A 50 -10.89 9.76 -11.67
CA GLN A 50 -9.58 9.14 -11.49
C GLN A 50 -9.64 8.00 -10.46
N LYS A 51 -10.34 8.19 -9.34
CA LYS A 51 -10.59 7.13 -8.35
C LYS A 51 -11.28 5.92 -9.00
N LEU A 52 -12.24 6.12 -9.89
CA LEU A 52 -12.89 5.04 -10.62
C LEU A 52 -11.90 4.28 -11.51
N GLU A 53 -11.04 4.97 -12.24
CA GLU A 53 -10.03 4.31 -13.10
C GLU A 53 -8.99 3.54 -12.27
N ILE A 54 -8.57 4.09 -11.12
CA ILE A 54 -7.71 3.38 -10.16
C ILE A 54 -8.43 2.14 -9.62
N ALA A 55 -9.70 2.25 -9.24
CA ALA A 55 -10.50 1.12 -8.77
C ALA A 55 -10.56 -0.03 -9.80
N LYS A 56 -10.76 0.30 -11.08
CA LYS A 56 -10.75 -0.68 -12.18
C LYS A 56 -9.37 -1.34 -12.35
N ALA A 57 -8.29 -0.57 -12.26
CA ALA A 57 -6.94 -1.11 -12.36
C ALA A 57 -6.63 -2.08 -11.21
N LEU A 58 -7.01 -1.71 -9.98
CA LEU A 58 -6.86 -2.54 -8.77
C LEU A 58 -7.71 -3.82 -8.84
N ALA A 59 -8.98 -3.71 -9.25
CA ALA A 59 -9.82 -4.87 -9.51
C ALA A 59 -9.22 -5.76 -10.60
N GLY A 60 -8.70 -5.15 -11.66
CA GLY A 60 -8.07 -5.82 -12.78
C GLY A 60 -6.82 -6.63 -12.42
N ILE A 61 -6.08 -6.27 -11.36
CA ILE A 61 -4.92 -7.05 -10.88
C ILE A 61 -5.31 -8.17 -9.91
N GLY A 62 -6.50 -8.12 -9.34
CA GLY A 62 -7.02 -9.16 -8.46
C GLY A 62 -6.96 -8.82 -6.97
N VAL A 63 -7.09 -7.54 -6.58
CA VAL A 63 -7.37 -7.20 -5.17
C VAL A 63 -8.75 -7.71 -4.76
N HIS A 64 -8.90 -8.09 -3.50
CA HIS A 64 -10.12 -8.73 -3.01
C HIS A 64 -11.06 -7.74 -2.32
N VAL A 65 -10.50 -6.74 -1.66
CA VAL A 65 -11.22 -5.72 -0.87
C VAL A 65 -10.64 -4.36 -1.23
N MET A 66 -11.47 -3.33 -1.32
CA MET A 66 -11.04 -1.98 -1.68
C MET A 66 -11.76 -0.94 -0.84
N SER A 67 -10.99 -0.11 -0.12
CA SER A 67 -11.51 1.10 0.53
C SER A 67 -11.60 2.22 -0.49
N VAL A 68 -12.80 2.81 -0.66
CA VAL A 68 -13.03 3.80 -1.73
C VAL A 68 -13.18 5.23 -1.22
N GLY A 69 -12.99 5.43 0.07
CA GLY A 69 -12.98 6.76 0.68
C GLY A 69 -13.85 6.88 1.92
N PHE A 70 -14.10 8.13 2.31
CA PHE A 70 -14.81 8.53 3.53
C PHE A 70 -15.97 9.47 3.18
N PRO A 71 -17.18 8.92 2.86
CA PRO A 71 -18.30 9.71 2.33
C PRO A 71 -18.74 10.88 3.21
N ALA A 72 -18.59 10.77 4.54
CA ALA A 72 -18.90 11.86 5.45
C ALA A 72 -17.88 13.00 5.42
N ALA A 73 -16.67 12.77 4.90
CA ALA A 73 -15.61 13.77 4.86
C ALA A 73 -15.76 14.76 3.70
N SER A 74 -16.15 14.31 2.51
CA SER A 74 -16.21 15.15 1.33
C SER A 74 -17.31 14.78 0.33
N GLU A 75 -17.70 15.75 -0.50
CA GLU A 75 -18.59 15.48 -1.63
C GLU A 75 -17.90 14.63 -2.71
N GLY A 76 -16.60 14.81 -2.90
CA GLY A 76 -15.78 14.00 -3.81
C GLY A 76 -15.84 12.51 -3.45
N ASP A 77 -15.76 12.16 -2.16
CA ASP A 77 -15.84 10.77 -1.71
C ASP A 77 -17.26 10.20 -1.86
N ARG A 78 -18.29 11.02 -1.63
CA ARG A 78 -19.68 10.61 -1.93
C ARG A 78 -19.86 10.30 -3.41
N ARG A 79 -19.35 11.17 -4.28
CA ARG A 79 -19.41 10.96 -5.73
C ARG A 79 -18.60 9.75 -6.17
N THR A 80 -17.42 9.54 -5.59
CA THR A 80 -16.59 8.36 -5.83
C THR A 80 -17.35 7.08 -5.50
N LEU A 81 -17.96 7.00 -4.32
CA LEU A 81 -18.73 5.83 -3.92
C LEU A 81 -19.87 5.52 -4.92
N GLN A 82 -20.59 6.55 -5.38
CA GLN A 82 -21.65 6.39 -6.39
C GLN A 82 -21.10 5.80 -7.70
N LEU A 83 -20.01 6.38 -8.23
CA LEU A 83 -19.39 5.94 -9.49
C LEU A 83 -18.85 4.49 -9.38
N VAL A 84 -18.19 4.16 -8.27
CA VAL A 84 -17.65 2.82 -8.04
C VAL A 84 -18.77 1.79 -7.94
N MET A 85 -19.84 2.08 -7.22
CA MET A 85 -20.99 1.15 -7.09
C MET A 85 -21.74 1.00 -8.42
N GLU A 86 -21.84 2.05 -9.21
CA GLU A 86 -22.38 1.96 -10.56
C GLU A 86 -21.52 1.06 -11.47
N ALA A 87 -20.19 1.23 -11.46
CA ALA A 87 -19.27 0.38 -12.20
C ALA A 87 -19.33 -1.09 -11.72
N LYS A 88 -19.46 -1.31 -10.40
CA LYS A 88 -19.62 -2.66 -9.84
C LYS A 88 -20.87 -3.34 -10.37
N ARG A 89 -22.01 -2.64 -10.44
CA ARG A 89 -23.24 -3.17 -11.02
C ARG A 89 -23.13 -3.49 -12.51
N ARG A 90 -22.28 -2.75 -13.25
CA ARG A 90 -21.96 -3.09 -14.65
C ARG A 90 -20.97 -4.25 -14.80
N GLY A 91 -20.49 -4.85 -13.68
CA GLY A 91 -19.54 -5.94 -13.68
C GLY A 91 -18.07 -5.52 -13.92
N GLU A 92 -17.78 -4.22 -13.97
CA GLU A 92 -16.44 -3.69 -14.30
C GLU A 92 -15.40 -3.94 -13.19
N LEU A 93 -15.86 -4.20 -11.96
CA LEU A 93 -15.01 -4.44 -10.79
C LEU A 93 -15.03 -5.91 -10.32
N GLY A 94 -15.72 -6.79 -11.03
CA GLY A 94 -15.86 -8.20 -10.63
C GLY A 94 -16.37 -8.35 -9.18
N GLU A 95 -15.78 -9.31 -8.45
CA GLU A 95 -16.20 -9.68 -7.09
C GLU A 95 -15.52 -8.87 -5.97
N VAL A 96 -14.83 -7.76 -6.30
CA VAL A 96 -14.14 -6.93 -5.30
C VAL A 96 -15.15 -6.42 -4.26
N GLU A 97 -14.86 -6.65 -2.98
CA GLU A 97 -15.62 -6.09 -1.86
C GLU A 97 -15.31 -4.60 -1.71
N ILE A 98 -16.34 -3.76 -1.67
CA ILE A 98 -16.19 -2.31 -1.48
C ILE A 98 -16.36 -1.98 0.00
N VAL A 99 -15.41 -1.21 0.54
CA VAL A 99 -15.40 -0.72 1.92
C VAL A 99 -15.46 0.81 1.92
N VAL A 100 -16.20 1.37 2.85
CA VAL A 100 -16.28 2.80 3.13
C VAL A 100 -16.01 3.08 4.59
N MET A 101 -15.31 4.17 4.87
CA MET A 101 -14.91 4.55 6.21
C MET A 101 -15.97 5.41 6.89
N CYS A 102 -16.23 5.14 8.18
CA CYS A 102 -17.12 5.91 9.04
C CYS A 102 -16.49 6.01 10.44
N ARG A 103 -16.48 7.19 11.03
CA ARG A 103 -16.21 7.29 12.48
C ARG A 103 -17.35 6.64 13.25
N SER A 104 -17.10 6.22 14.47
CA SER A 104 -18.12 5.64 15.36
C SER A 104 -19.10 6.71 15.85
N ASN A 105 -19.86 7.29 14.92
CA ASN A 105 -20.97 8.19 15.21
C ASN A 105 -22.10 8.02 14.17
N LYS A 106 -23.31 8.31 14.59
CA LYS A 106 -24.51 8.11 13.74
C LYS A 106 -24.48 8.96 12.47
N ASN A 107 -24.00 10.19 12.56
CA ASN A 107 -23.98 11.11 11.41
C ASN A 107 -23.18 10.56 10.23
N ASP A 108 -21.98 10.04 10.47
CA ASP A 108 -21.13 9.49 9.41
C ASP A 108 -21.79 8.28 8.73
N ILE A 109 -22.43 7.42 9.54
CA ILE A 109 -23.17 6.26 9.07
C ILE A 109 -24.39 6.71 8.23
N ASP A 110 -25.19 7.66 8.74
CA ASP A 110 -26.38 8.16 8.06
C ASP A 110 -26.06 8.84 6.73
N VAL A 111 -24.99 9.67 6.68
CA VAL A 111 -24.51 10.30 5.44
C VAL A 111 -24.12 9.23 4.42
N THR A 112 -23.41 8.19 4.84
CA THR A 112 -22.99 7.09 3.97
C THR A 112 -24.20 6.29 3.47
N VAL A 113 -25.11 5.94 4.34
CA VAL A 113 -26.36 5.25 3.99
C VAL A 113 -27.19 6.07 3.00
N LYS A 114 -27.32 7.38 3.26
CA LYS A 114 -28.01 8.29 2.34
C LYS A 114 -27.36 8.31 0.96
N THR A 115 -26.02 8.43 0.91
CA THR A 115 -25.24 8.43 -0.34
C THR A 115 -25.49 7.16 -1.17
N LEU A 116 -25.53 5.99 -0.52
CA LEU A 116 -25.84 4.72 -1.17
C LEU A 116 -27.26 4.69 -1.69
N ARG A 117 -28.25 5.06 -0.85
CA ARG A 117 -29.67 5.09 -1.23
C ARG A 117 -29.94 6.04 -2.39
N ASP A 118 -29.32 7.22 -2.39
CA ASP A 118 -29.43 8.19 -3.49
C ASP A 118 -28.89 7.61 -4.82
N ALA A 119 -27.92 6.69 -4.76
CA ALA A 119 -27.41 5.94 -5.90
C ALA A 119 -28.22 4.65 -6.20
N GLY A 120 -29.30 4.41 -5.48
CA GLY A 120 -30.10 3.20 -5.57
C GLY A 120 -29.38 1.93 -5.08
N VAL A 121 -28.34 2.04 -4.25
CA VAL A 121 -27.56 0.94 -3.66
C VAL A 121 -28.09 0.60 -2.28
N HIS A 122 -28.29 -0.69 -2.00
CA HIS A 122 -28.67 -1.11 -0.66
C HIS A 122 -27.42 -1.14 0.27
N PRO A 123 -27.48 -0.67 1.53
CA PRO A 123 -26.34 -0.67 2.46
C PRO A 123 -25.66 -2.04 2.63
N ARG A 124 -26.39 -3.16 2.52
CA ARG A 124 -25.83 -4.53 2.58
C ARG A 124 -24.83 -4.85 1.46
N GLU A 125 -24.81 -4.08 0.36
CA GLU A 125 -23.91 -4.31 -0.77
C GLU A 125 -22.49 -3.80 -0.48
N VAL A 126 -22.31 -2.95 0.55
CA VAL A 126 -21.06 -2.30 0.93
C VAL A 126 -20.68 -2.67 2.36
N THR A 127 -19.41 -2.84 2.61
CA THR A 127 -18.86 -3.00 3.97
C THR A 127 -18.60 -1.63 4.58
N PHE A 128 -19.07 -1.39 5.78
CA PHE A 128 -18.77 -0.18 6.53
C PHE A 128 -17.62 -0.45 7.50
N PHE A 129 -16.53 0.30 7.37
CA PHE A 129 -15.48 0.33 8.37
C PHE A 129 -15.77 1.41 9.41
N VAL A 130 -16.25 0.98 10.57
CA VAL A 130 -16.60 1.86 11.69
C VAL A 130 -15.45 1.87 12.70
N PHE A 131 -14.83 3.03 12.95
CA PHE A 131 -13.62 3.09 13.74
C PHE A 131 -13.62 4.15 14.85
N THR A 132 -12.83 3.87 15.89
CA THR A 132 -12.52 4.78 17.00
C THR A 132 -10.99 4.92 17.15
N SER A 133 -10.54 5.23 18.37
CA SER A 133 -9.12 5.17 18.77
C SER A 133 -8.92 4.11 19.86
N GLY A 134 -7.69 3.58 20.00
CA GLY A 134 -7.45 2.40 20.84
C GLY A 134 -6.39 2.56 21.92
N SER A 135 -5.36 3.40 21.72
CA SER A 135 -4.36 3.62 22.76
C SER A 135 -4.88 4.53 23.88
N ASP A 136 -4.42 4.34 25.10
CA ASP A 136 -4.76 5.21 26.22
C ASP A 136 -4.43 6.68 25.95
N LEU A 137 -3.35 6.92 25.18
CA LEU A 137 -2.98 8.25 24.72
C LEU A 137 -4.08 8.87 23.87
N HIS A 138 -4.57 8.14 22.85
CA HIS A 138 -5.63 8.64 21.99
C HIS A 138 -6.99 8.69 22.69
N LEU A 139 -7.30 7.71 23.52
CA LEU A 139 -8.56 7.67 24.27
C LEU A 139 -8.72 8.91 25.18
N LYS A 140 -7.64 9.31 25.86
CA LYS A 140 -7.70 10.44 26.76
C LYS A 140 -7.51 11.78 26.05
N TYR A 141 -6.48 11.92 25.23
CA TYR A 141 -6.06 13.23 24.70
C TYR A 141 -6.56 13.55 23.29
N LYS A 142 -6.88 12.56 22.47
CA LYS A 142 -7.42 12.79 21.13
C LYS A 142 -8.95 12.81 21.11
N ILE A 143 -9.59 11.74 21.64
CA ILE A 143 -11.05 11.60 21.60
C ILE A 143 -11.72 11.75 22.98
N GLY A 144 -10.98 12.05 24.04
CA GLY A 144 -11.51 12.09 25.41
C GLY A 144 -12.71 13.02 25.58
N LYS A 145 -12.64 14.23 25.02
CA LYS A 145 -13.79 15.15 25.02
C LYS A 145 -15.00 14.62 24.25
N THR A 146 -14.77 13.89 23.16
CA THR A 146 -15.85 13.24 22.41
C THR A 146 -16.51 12.15 23.24
N LEU A 147 -15.72 11.35 23.98
CA LEU A 147 -16.25 10.33 24.89
C LEU A 147 -17.04 10.94 26.05
N LEU A 148 -16.56 12.08 26.61
CA LEU A 148 -17.30 12.79 27.65
C LEU A 148 -18.65 13.31 27.15
N ARG A 149 -18.68 13.94 25.97
CA ARG A 149 -19.96 14.37 25.35
C ARG A 149 -20.91 13.22 25.11
N TYR A 150 -20.38 12.10 24.63
CA TYR A 150 -21.16 10.89 24.41
C TYR A 150 -21.78 10.37 25.72
N GLU A 151 -21.05 10.44 26.84
CA GLU A 151 -21.51 10.06 28.18
C GLU A 151 -22.31 11.16 28.91
N GLY A 152 -22.55 12.31 28.26
CA GLY A 152 -23.31 13.43 28.86
C GLY A 152 -22.55 14.14 29.99
N ARG A 153 -21.21 14.11 30.00
CA ARG A 153 -20.35 14.75 31.01
C ARG A 153 -19.77 16.07 30.52
N ASP A 154 -19.31 16.89 31.47
CA ASP A 154 -18.57 18.13 31.16
C ASP A 154 -17.21 17.75 30.52
N GLU A 155 -16.89 18.41 29.42
CA GLU A 155 -15.61 18.21 28.74
C GLU A 155 -14.38 18.59 29.58
N LYS A 156 -14.56 19.39 30.61
CA LYS A 156 -13.47 19.80 31.52
C LYS A 156 -12.96 18.65 32.38
N ASP A 157 -13.78 17.62 32.60
CA ASP A 157 -13.47 16.48 33.47
C ASP A 157 -12.46 15.52 32.84
N TYR A 158 -12.03 15.73 31.55
CA TYR A 158 -11.24 14.75 30.80
C TYR A 158 -9.86 14.46 31.43
N LEU A 159 -9.27 15.40 32.18
CA LEU A 159 -7.99 15.17 32.82
C LEU A 159 -8.11 14.37 34.13
N ASP A 160 -9.23 14.51 34.84
CA ASP A 160 -9.42 13.97 36.16
C ASP A 160 -9.97 12.54 36.20
N LEU A 161 -10.52 12.07 35.05
CA LEU A 161 -11.10 10.74 34.97
C LEU A 161 -10.02 9.67 34.73
N PRO A 162 -10.21 8.46 35.31
CA PRO A 162 -9.30 7.33 35.11
C PRO A 162 -9.36 6.78 33.68
N LEU A 163 -8.29 6.11 33.23
CA LEU A 163 -8.23 5.49 31.91
C LEU A 163 -9.34 4.45 31.67
N SER A 164 -9.75 3.71 32.71
CA SER A 164 -10.85 2.75 32.62
C SER A 164 -12.13 3.39 32.13
N PHE A 165 -12.47 4.60 32.57
CA PHE A 165 -13.64 5.35 32.08
C PHE A 165 -13.58 5.51 30.54
N PHE A 166 -12.44 5.96 30.01
CA PHE A 166 -12.31 6.21 28.57
C PHE A 166 -12.33 4.91 27.77
N ARG A 167 -11.72 3.83 28.25
CA ARG A 167 -11.78 2.50 27.64
C ARG A 167 -13.20 1.97 27.56
N GLU A 168 -13.96 2.04 28.66
CA GLU A 168 -15.35 1.59 28.70
C GLU A 168 -16.28 2.45 27.81
N ALA A 169 -16.16 3.79 27.90
CA ALA A 169 -16.93 4.71 27.08
C ALA A 169 -16.66 4.48 25.58
N ASN A 170 -15.41 4.21 25.20
CA ASN A 170 -15.03 3.92 23.83
C ASN A 170 -15.66 2.59 23.33
N ILE A 171 -15.66 1.56 24.14
CA ILE A 171 -16.35 0.29 23.80
C ILE A 171 -17.85 0.54 23.59
N ARG A 172 -18.50 1.28 24.49
CA ARG A 172 -19.94 1.62 24.34
C ARG A 172 -20.20 2.40 23.06
N LEU A 173 -19.43 3.46 22.81
CA LEU A 173 -19.53 4.27 21.58
C LEU A 173 -19.41 3.41 20.31
N GLN A 174 -18.41 2.53 20.26
CA GLN A 174 -18.20 1.61 19.14
C GLN A 174 -19.37 0.66 18.96
N CYS A 175 -19.84 0.02 20.03
CA CYS A 175 -20.95 -0.91 19.98
C CYS A 175 -22.26 -0.24 19.53
N ASP A 176 -22.53 0.97 19.97
CA ASP A 176 -23.72 1.72 19.56
C ASP A 176 -23.65 2.13 18.09
N ALA A 177 -22.48 2.51 17.58
CA ALA A 177 -22.30 2.79 16.16
C ALA A 177 -22.48 1.53 15.30
N ILE A 178 -21.96 0.37 15.73
CA ILE A 178 -22.18 -0.90 15.05
C ILE A 178 -23.67 -1.28 15.01
N ARG A 179 -24.38 -1.18 16.14
CA ARG A 179 -25.84 -1.45 16.19
C ARG A 179 -26.60 -0.52 15.26
N HIS A 180 -26.29 0.78 15.28
CA HIS A 180 -26.92 1.75 14.39
C HIS A 180 -26.69 1.41 12.91
N ALA A 181 -25.47 1.03 12.52
CA ALA A 181 -25.20 0.58 11.14
C ALA A 181 -26.03 -0.66 10.77
N ARG A 182 -26.18 -1.62 11.71
CA ARG A 182 -27.09 -2.78 11.54
C ARG A 182 -28.53 -2.37 11.33
N GLU A 183 -29.06 -1.48 12.14
CA GLU A 183 -30.42 -0.93 12.03
C GLU A 183 -30.64 -0.24 10.68
N CYS A 184 -29.60 0.39 10.11
CA CYS A 184 -29.63 0.98 8.78
C CYS A 184 -29.57 -0.03 7.62
N GLY A 185 -29.40 -1.33 7.91
CA GLY A 185 -29.37 -2.41 6.93
C GLY A 185 -27.95 -2.78 6.42
N VAL A 186 -26.90 -2.39 7.13
CA VAL A 186 -25.53 -2.81 6.83
C VAL A 186 -25.30 -4.23 7.37
N GLU A 187 -24.86 -5.14 6.50
CA GLU A 187 -24.64 -6.55 6.88
C GLU A 187 -23.17 -6.85 7.18
N ARG A 188 -22.24 -6.19 6.51
CA ARG A 188 -20.80 -6.37 6.73
C ARG A 188 -20.25 -5.12 7.40
N ILE A 189 -19.79 -5.28 8.64
CA ILE A 189 -19.24 -4.19 9.44
C ILE A 189 -17.82 -4.58 9.86
N GLU A 190 -16.86 -3.94 9.23
CA GLU A 190 -15.49 -3.88 9.72
C GLU A 190 -15.42 -2.86 10.85
N PHE A 191 -14.66 -3.16 11.89
CA PHE A 191 -14.54 -2.24 13.01
C PHE A 191 -13.15 -2.34 13.64
N GLY A 192 -12.63 -1.21 14.09
CA GLY A 192 -11.28 -1.13 14.64
C GLY A 192 -11.04 0.14 15.43
N ALA A 193 -9.86 0.20 16.01
CA ALA A 193 -9.44 1.34 16.80
C ALA A 193 -8.02 1.75 16.43
N GLU A 194 -7.87 2.99 15.98
CA GLU A 194 -6.61 3.61 15.62
C GLU A 194 -5.58 3.54 16.75
N ASP A 195 -4.29 3.47 16.40
CA ASP A 195 -3.17 3.42 17.35
C ASP A 195 -3.10 2.12 18.17
N GLY A 196 -3.35 0.99 17.48
CA GLY A 196 -3.39 -0.33 18.09
C GLY A 196 -2.05 -0.81 18.65
N SER A 197 -0.96 -0.45 17.98
CA SER A 197 0.39 -0.86 18.36
C SER A 197 0.90 -0.24 19.67
N ARG A 198 0.34 0.90 20.09
CA ARG A 198 0.64 1.56 21.36
C ARG A 198 -0.42 1.37 22.44
N GLY A 199 -1.43 0.53 22.14
CA GLY A 199 -2.52 0.22 23.06
C GLY A 199 -2.28 -1.08 23.84
N ASP A 200 -3.10 -1.26 24.87
CA ASP A 200 -3.13 -2.48 25.67
C ASP A 200 -3.79 -3.62 24.89
N VAL A 201 -3.10 -4.75 24.73
CA VAL A 201 -3.60 -5.87 23.93
C VAL A 201 -4.83 -6.55 24.55
N ASP A 202 -4.92 -6.60 25.87
CA ASP A 202 -6.06 -7.22 26.54
C ASP A 202 -7.31 -6.34 26.40
N TYR A 203 -7.12 -5.00 26.45
CA TYR A 203 -8.18 -4.05 26.11
C TYR A 203 -8.65 -4.21 24.65
N PHE A 204 -7.74 -4.40 23.68
CA PHE A 204 -8.12 -4.66 22.28
C PHE A 204 -8.93 -5.93 22.12
N ILE A 205 -8.56 -7.00 22.81
CA ILE A 205 -9.32 -8.25 22.80
C ILE A 205 -10.73 -8.05 23.35
N GLU A 206 -10.87 -7.31 24.47
CA GLU A 206 -12.19 -6.95 25.03
C GLU A 206 -13.01 -6.09 24.04
N TYR A 207 -12.39 -5.06 23.47
CA TYR A 207 -12.99 -4.19 22.46
C TYR A 207 -13.51 -4.97 21.25
N PHE A 208 -12.71 -5.91 20.74
CA PHE A 208 -13.09 -6.75 19.60
C PHE A 208 -14.24 -7.71 19.95
N LYS A 209 -14.20 -8.34 21.13
CA LYS A 209 -15.30 -9.20 21.62
C LYS A 209 -16.61 -8.42 21.74
N ALA A 210 -16.55 -7.23 22.31
CA ALA A 210 -17.73 -6.37 22.44
C ALA A 210 -18.27 -5.94 21.08
N GLY A 211 -17.41 -5.55 20.14
CA GLY A 211 -17.80 -5.19 18.79
C GLY A 211 -18.44 -6.34 18.01
N LEU A 212 -17.91 -7.55 18.13
CA LEU A 212 -18.49 -8.77 17.55
C LEU A 212 -19.89 -9.04 18.15
N ALA A 213 -20.02 -8.94 19.47
CA ALA A 213 -21.32 -9.11 20.15
C ALA A 213 -22.34 -8.04 19.74
N ALA A 214 -21.90 -6.83 19.37
CA ALA A 214 -22.77 -5.78 18.85
C ALA A 214 -23.17 -5.98 17.38
N GLY A 215 -22.59 -6.96 16.68
CA GLY A 215 -22.89 -7.30 15.28
C GLY A 215 -21.81 -6.91 14.28
N GLY A 216 -20.64 -6.50 14.72
CA GLY A 216 -19.44 -6.36 13.86
C GLY A 216 -19.02 -7.70 13.28
N THR A 217 -18.42 -7.70 12.10
CA THR A 217 -18.08 -8.93 11.36
C THR A 217 -16.59 -9.12 11.11
N ARG A 218 -15.80 -8.05 11.15
CA ARG A 218 -14.37 -8.09 10.83
C ARG A 218 -13.58 -7.10 11.69
N PRO A 219 -12.84 -7.60 12.72
CA PRO A 219 -11.94 -6.76 13.51
C PRO A 219 -10.77 -6.24 12.66
N ALA A 220 -10.35 -5.00 12.88
CA ALA A 220 -9.18 -4.39 12.25
C ALA A 220 -8.22 -3.87 13.30
N TRP A 221 -6.96 -4.33 13.24
CA TRP A 221 -5.91 -3.92 14.17
C TRP A 221 -4.81 -3.15 13.44
N PRO A 222 -4.58 -1.86 13.78
CA PRO A 222 -3.61 -1.02 13.10
C PRO A 222 -2.33 -0.80 13.90
N ASP A 223 -1.18 -0.83 13.23
CA ASP A 223 0.06 -0.16 13.64
C ASP A 223 0.11 1.23 12.97
N THR A 224 -0.68 2.14 13.51
CA THR A 224 -0.93 3.47 12.93
C THR A 224 0.32 4.31 12.75
N VAL A 225 1.32 4.15 13.62
CA VAL A 225 2.56 4.94 13.59
C VAL A 225 3.79 4.12 13.20
N GLY A 226 3.58 2.88 12.73
CA GLY A 226 4.62 2.04 12.16
C GLY A 226 5.77 1.71 13.12
N THR A 227 5.50 1.55 14.43
CA THR A 227 6.55 1.44 15.46
C THR A 227 6.94 0.01 15.82
N LEU A 228 6.27 -0.98 15.28
CA LEU A 228 6.52 -2.36 15.67
C LEU A 228 7.71 -2.99 14.93
N THR A 229 8.49 -3.80 15.67
CA THR A 229 9.37 -4.78 15.06
C THR A 229 8.59 -6.05 14.68
N PRO A 230 9.15 -6.95 13.84
CA PRO A 230 8.49 -8.22 13.52
C PRO A 230 8.20 -9.08 14.76
N GLU A 231 9.08 -9.06 15.77
CA GLU A 231 8.89 -9.78 17.03
C GLU A 231 7.70 -9.22 17.82
N ALA A 232 7.61 -7.90 17.94
CA ALA A 232 6.49 -7.23 18.59
C ALA A 232 5.18 -7.47 17.83
N THR A 233 5.20 -7.38 16.50
CA THR A 233 4.05 -7.71 15.64
C THR A 233 3.58 -9.14 15.89
N ARG A 234 4.50 -10.10 15.93
CA ARG A 234 4.17 -11.50 16.26
C ARG A 234 3.52 -11.64 17.63
N TRP A 235 4.07 -10.94 18.62
CA TRP A 235 3.53 -10.97 19.97
C TRP A 235 2.08 -10.46 20.04
N TYR A 236 1.82 -9.27 19.46
CA TYR A 236 0.46 -8.70 19.41
C TYR A 236 -0.50 -9.58 18.63
N CYS A 237 -0.16 -9.93 17.40
CA CYS A 237 -1.03 -10.69 16.52
C CYS A 237 -1.38 -12.06 17.07
N SER A 238 -0.40 -12.79 17.67
CA SER A 238 -0.66 -14.09 18.27
C SER A 238 -1.61 -14.00 19.46
N ARG A 239 -1.50 -12.98 20.31
CA ARG A 239 -2.41 -12.77 21.44
C ARG A 239 -3.81 -12.39 20.98
N ILE A 240 -3.93 -11.53 19.98
CA ILE A 240 -5.22 -11.12 19.42
C ILE A 240 -5.93 -12.35 18.84
N VAL A 241 -5.24 -13.14 18.00
CA VAL A 241 -5.82 -14.36 17.41
C VAL A 241 -6.24 -15.36 18.50
N ALA A 242 -5.39 -15.60 19.50
CA ALA A 242 -5.72 -16.52 20.60
C ALA A 242 -6.87 -16.01 21.50
N GLY A 243 -7.10 -14.70 21.54
CA GLY A 243 -8.16 -14.08 22.33
C GLY A 243 -9.52 -14.00 21.64
N LEU A 244 -9.61 -14.31 20.35
CA LEU A 244 -10.83 -14.16 19.53
C LEU A 244 -11.32 -15.53 19.02
N PRO A 245 -12.58 -15.64 18.56
CA PRO A 245 -13.07 -16.87 17.94
C PRO A 245 -12.26 -17.28 16.72
N ASP A 246 -12.07 -18.58 16.53
CA ASP A 246 -11.33 -19.14 15.42
C ASP A 246 -11.93 -18.75 14.05
N GLY A 247 -11.07 -18.58 13.07
CA GLY A 247 -11.47 -18.37 11.69
C GLY A 247 -11.90 -16.95 11.32
N LEU A 248 -11.89 -15.99 12.27
CA LEU A 248 -12.25 -14.60 11.97
C LEU A 248 -11.29 -13.97 10.94
N PRO A 249 -11.82 -13.21 9.97
CA PRO A 249 -11.00 -12.48 9.00
C PRO A 249 -10.46 -11.17 9.60
N ILE A 250 -9.46 -11.24 10.46
CA ILE A 250 -8.86 -10.07 11.11
C ILE A 250 -8.04 -9.28 10.08
N VAL A 251 -8.18 -7.95 10.08
CA VAL A 251 -7.43 -7.03 9.22
C VAL A 251 -6.14 -6.60 9.92
N ALA A 252 -5.01 -6.71 9.22
CA ALA A 252 -3.75 -6.05 9.55
C ALA A 252 -3.61 -4.76 8.73
N HIS A 253 -3.56 -3.61 9.40
CA HIS A 253 -3.31 -2.31 8.79
C HIS A 253 -2.03 -1.72 9.37
N LEU A 254 -0.98 -1.59 8.54
CA LEU A 254 0.37 -1.33 9.03
C LEU A 254 1.03 -0.21 8.22
N HIS A 255 1.62 0.76 8.92
CA HIS A 255 2.42 1.82 8.32
C HIS A 255 3.90 1.46 8.20
N ASN A 256 4.65 2.23 7.41
CA ASN A 256 6.00 1.89 6.97
C ASN A 256 7.09 2.84 7.49
N ASP A 257 6.88 3.49 8.63
CA ASP A 257 7.72 4.57 9.13
C ASP A 257 9.18 4.16 9.35
N TYR A 258 9.45 2.91 9.68
CA TYR A 258 10.81 2.34 9.78
C TYR A 258 11.18 1.41 8.62
N GLY A 259 10.40 1.39 7.53
CA GLY A 259 10.63 0.44 6.42
C GLY A 259 10.28 -1.01 6.77
N LEU A 260 9.53 -1.26 7.85
CA LEU A 260 9.19 -2.59 8.33
C LEU A 260 7.76 -3.03 7.98
N GLY A 261 6.99 -2.18 7.30
CA GLY A 261 5.58 -2.44 7.00
C GLY A 261 5.37 -3.78 6.30
N THR A 262 6.11 -4.07 5.25
CA THR A 262 5.98 -5.33 4.49
C THR A 262 6.31 -6.56 5.32
N VAL A 263 7.40 -6.55 6.09
CA VAL A 263 7.77 -7.70 6.93
C VAL A 263 6.80 -7.89 8.08
N ASN A 264 6.28 -6.80 8.65
CA ASN A 264 5.26 -6.86 9.70
C ASN A 264 3.93 -7.41 9.16
N ALA A 265 3.54 -7.06 7.93
CA ALA A 265 2.37 -7.62 7.26
C ALA A 265 2.50 -9.15 7.04
N ILE A 266 3.65 -9.61 6.58
CA ILE A 266 3.96 -11.04 6.44
C ILE A 266 3.91 -11.73 7.80
N THR A 267 4.47 -11.09 8.84
CA THR A 267 4.46 -11.61 10.22
C THR A 267 3.03 -11.74 10.75
N ALA A 268 2.19 -10.71 10.58
CA ALA A 268 0.78 -10.74 10.98
C ALA A 268 0.01 -11.85 10.25
N THR A 269 0.24 -12.00 8.93
CA THR A 269 -0.36 -13.09 8.14
C THR A 269 0.07 -14.45 8.68
N SER A 270 1.36 -14.63 9.03
CA SER A 270 1.85 -15.90 9.61
C SER A 270 1.31 -16.19 11.01
N CYS A 271 0.70 -15.21 11.67
CA CYS A 271 0.00 -15.39 12.95
C CYS A 271 -1.51 -15.66 12.79
N GLY A 272 -2.02 -15.71 11.55
CA GLY A 272 -3.43 -16.01 11.29
C GLY A 272 -4.30 -14.81 10.86
N PHE A 273 -3.73 -13.60 10.68
CA PHE A 273 -4.45 -12.50 10.07
C PHE A 273 -4.70 -12.79 8.59
N LYS A 274 -5.96 -12.74 8.17
CA LYS A 274 -6.37 -13.15 6.83
C LYS A 274 -6.56 -11.99 5.85
N VAL A 275 -6.72 -10.78 6.34
CA VAL A 275 -6.95 -9.59 5.51
C VAL A 275 -5.80 -8.62 5.72
N VAL A 276 -5.11 -8.25 4.66
CA VAL A 276 -3.91 -7.40 4.74
C VAL A 276 -4.14 -6.12 3.97
N SER A 277 -4.10 -5.00 4.71
CA SER A 277 -4.16 -3.66 4.14
C SER A 277 -2.85 -3.34 3.43
N VAL A 278 -2.98 -2.89 2.20
CA VAL A 278 -1.87 -2.48 1.33
C VAL A 278 -2.26 -1.23 0.53
N THR A 279 -1.27 -0.56 -0.04
CA THR A 279 -1.53 0.47 -1.05
C THR A 279 -0.65 0.27 -2.28
N ALA A 280 -1.15 0.63 -3.46
CA ALA A 280 -0.34 0.69 -4.66
C ALA A 280 0.78 1.72 -4.46
N ASN A 281 2.01 1.35 -4.81
CA ASN A 281 3.24 2.13 -4.61
C ASN A 281 3.55 2.50 -3.14
N GLY A 282 2.80 1.98 -2.17
CA GLY A 282 3.01 2.26 -0.75
C GLY A 282 2.56 3.66 -0.33
N TYR A 283 1.69 4.31 -1.09
CA TYR A 283 1.16 5.63 -0.74
C TYR A 283 0.41 5.60 0.60
N GLY A 284 0.42 6.71 1.33
CA GLY A 284 -0.23 6.86 2.63
C GLY A 284 0.40 7.97 3.46
N GLU A 285 -0.15 8.18 4.63
CA GLU A 285 0.39 9.17 5.59
C GLU A 285 1.87 8.90 5.92
N ARG A 286 2.66 9.95 6.10
CA ARG A 286 4.08 9.96 6.49
C ARG A 286 4.97 9.14 5.55
N ALA A 287 5.45 7.96 5.97
CA ALA A 287 6.27 7.06 5.15
C ALA A 287 5.45 6.02 4.36
N GLY A 288 4.11 6.17 4.39
CA GLY A 288 3.19 5.32 3.65
C GLY A 288 2.82 4.00 4.34
N ASN A 289 2.19 3.14 3.59
CA ASN A 289 1.66 1.85 4.02
C ASN A 289 2.46 0.68 3.46
N VAL A 290 2.00 -0.55 3.77
CA VAL A 290 2.51 -1.77 3.15
C VAL A 290 2.37 -1.67 1.64
N LYS A 291 3.47 -1.86 0.92
CA LYS A 291 3.48 -1.81 -0.54
C LYS A 291 2.89 -3.09 -1.13
N LEU A 292 1.84 -2.95 -1.93
CA LEU A 292 1.17 -4.08 -2.58
C LEU A 292 2.17 -5.03 -3.26
N HIS A 293 3.05 -4.49 -4.11
CA HIS A 293 3.98 -5.28 -4.91
C HIS A 293 5.02 -6.01 -4.04
N GLU A 294 5.52 -5.38 -2.98
CA GLU A 294 6.47 -6.02 -2.06
C GLU A 294 5.81 -7.19 -1.31
N PHE A 295 4.62 -6.95 -0.75
CA PHE A 295 3.91 -7.94 0.04
C PHE A 295 3.58 -9.20 -0.77
N VAL A 296 2.91 -9.05 -1.91
CA VAL A 296 2.45 -10.20 -2.70
C VAL A 296 3.60 -10.98 -3.34
N VAL A 297 4.67 -10.28 -3.77
CA VAL A 297 5.83 -10.95 -4.38
C VAL A 297 6.67 -11.65 -3.33
N ALA A 298 6.90 -11.02 -2.16
CA ALA A 298 7.62 -11.67 -1.06
C ALA A 298 6.88 -12.93 -0.57
N LEU A 299 5.56 -12.87 -0.37
CA LEU A 299 4.75 -14.04 -0.01
C LEU A 299 4.96 -15.19 -1.01
N ARG A 300 4.89 -14.91 -2.30
CA ARG A 300 5.03 -15.94 -3.34
C ARG A 300 6.45 -16.48 -3.43
N VAL A 301 7.45 -15.60 -3.53
CA VAL A 301 8.82 -16.00 -3.85
C VAL A 301 9.56 -16.53 -2.63
N LEU A 302 9.43 -15.88 -1.48
CA LEU A 302 10.19 -16.21 -0.26
C LEU A 302 9.47 -17.23 0.62
N TYR A 303 8.14 -17.25 0.61
CA TYR A 303 7.34 -18.10 1.50
C TYR A 303 6.52 -19.16 0.76
N GLY A 304 6.44 -19.11 -0.56
CA GLY A 304 5.70 -20.09 -1.36
C GLY A 304 4.17 -19.95 -1.28
N VAL A 305 3.67 -18.81 -0.78
CA VAL A 305 2.24 -18.52 -0.67
C VAL A 305 1.78 -17.78 -1.90
N GLU A 306 1.17 -18.49 -2.85
CA GLU A 306 0.64 -17.93 -4.09
C GLU A 306 -0.84 -17.60 -3.97
N LEU A 307 -1.22 -16.34 -4.19
CA LEU A 307 -2.59 -15.86 -4.09
C LEU A 307 -3.39 -16.28 -5.34
N PRO A 308 -4.50 -17.03 -5.20
CA PRO A 308 -5.30 -17.46 -6.34
C PRO A 308 -5.87 -16.27 -7.12
N GLY A 309 -5.72 -16.31 -8.45
CA GLY A 309 -6.29 -15.28 -9.34
C GLY A 309 -5.56 -13.94 -9.36
N PHE A 310 -4.55 -13.72 -8.51
CA PHE A 310 -3.78 -12.47 -8.49
C PHE A 310 -2.83 -12.40 -9.70
N LYS A 311 -2.84 -11.28 -10.42
CA LYS A 311 -2.12 -11.12 -11.69
C LYS A 311 -0.77 -10.42 -11.46
N TYR A 312 0.20 -11.13 -10.92
CA TYR A 312 1.55 -10.61 -10.61
C TYR A 312 2.21 -9.89 -11.80
N GLY A 313 2.04 -10.40 -13.03
CA GLY A 313 2.59 -9.80 -14.24
C GLY A 313 2.10 -8.39 -14.57
N LYS A 314 1.07 -7.89 -13.86
CA LYS A 314 0.56 -6.52 -14.01
C LYS A 314 1.11 -5.53 -12.99
N LEU A 315 1.95 -5.97 -12.05
CA LEU A 315 2.43 -5.10 -10.95
C LEU A 315 3.20 -3.88 -11.45
N ARG A 316 4.09 -4.05 -12.43
CA ARG A 316 4.85 -2.91 -12.99
C ARG A 316 3.97 -1.96 -13.81
N GLU A 317 2.99 -2.49 -14.52
CA GLU A 317 2.00 -1.69 -15.25
C GLU A 317 1.18 -0.84 -14.28
N LEU A 318 0.68 -1.45 -13.18
CA LEU A 318 -0.05 -0.76 -12.12
C LEU A 318 0.82 0.33 -11.48
N ALA A 319 2.07 0.02 -11.12
CA ALA A 319 2.97 0.99 -10.49
C ALA A 319 3.19 2.23 -11.37
N ARG A 320 3.40 2.03 -12.67
CA ARG A 320 3.52 3.12 -13.66
C ARG A 320 2.21 3.89 -13.88
N PHE A 321 1.09 3.18 -13.84
CA PHE A 321 -0.21 3.83 -13.91
C PHE A 321 -0.41 4.76 -12.71
N MET A 322 -0.06 4.31 -11.51
CA MET A 322 -0.17 5.11 -10.29
C MET A 322 0.75 6.34 -10.28
N GLU A 323 1.99 6.24 -10.83
CA GLU A 323 2.85 7.41 -11.04
C GLU A 323 2.12 8.52 -11.83
N ARG A 324 1.44 8.12 -12.93
CA ARG A 324 0.72 9.09 -13.78
C ARG A 324 -0.52 9.66 -13.10
N MET A 325 -1.21 8.86 -12.28
CA MET A 325 -2.42 9.31 -11.59
C MET A 325 -2.11 10.25 -10.43
N SER A 326 -1.06 9.97 -9.67
CA SER A 326 -0.67 10.76 -8.49
C SER A 326 0.22 11.97 -8.83
N GLY A 327 0.92 11.92 -9.96
CA GLY A 327 2.01 12.86 -10.25
C GLY A 327 3.29 12.61 -9.45
N ILE A 328 3.33 11.57 -8.62
CA ILE A 328 4.49 11.23 -7.77
C ILE A 328 5.34 10.18 -8.48
N PRO A 329 6.58 10.50 -8.87
CA PRO A 329 7.46 9.54 -9.53
C PRO A 329 7.88 8.40 -8.59
N LEU A 330 7.89 7.19 -9.12
CA LEU A 330 8.41 6.03 -8.43
C LEU A 330 9.95 6.07 -8.42
N GLN A 331 10.58 5.70 -7.32
CA GLN A 331 12.03 5.60 -7.25
C GLN A 331 12.54 4.59 -8.28
N GLN A 332 13.61 4.93 -9.02
CA GLN A 332 14.13 4.05 -10.07
C GLN A 332 14.59 2.69 -9.53
N HIS A 333 15.04 2.64 -8.28
CA HIS A 333 15.46 1.44 -7.57
C HIS A 333 14.39 0.89 -6.61
N GLU A 334 13.13 1.34 -6.75
CA GLU A 334 12.02 0.79 -5.97
C GLU A 334 11.98 -0.74 -6.12
N PRO A 335 11.99 -1.51 -5.02
CA PRO A 335 11.99 -2.96 -5.12
C PRO A 335 10.91 -3.48 -6.07
N ILE A 336 11.23 -4.50 -6.86
CA ILE A 336 10.29 -5.24 -7.72
C ILE A 336 9.77 -4.45 -8.94
N VAL A 337 9.34 -3.18 -8.78
CA VAL A 337 8.64 -2.43 -9.83
C VAL A 337 9.43 -1.26 -10.41
N GLY A 338 10.50 -0.84 -9.78
CA GLY A 338 11.34 0.29 -10.22
C GLY A 338 11.95 0.07 -11.61
N SER A 339 12.27 1.18 -12.29
CA SER A 339 12.75 1.12 -13.67
C SER A 339 14.11 0.46 -13.83
N LYS A 340 14.93 0.45 -12.76
CA LYS A 340 16.30 -0.07 -12.79
C LYS A 340 16.51 -1.36 -12.01
N VAL A 341 15.47 -1.95 -11.40
CA VAL A 341 15.66 -3.16 -10.58
C VAL A 341 16.06 -4.40 -11.38
N PHE A 342 15.85 -4.39 -12.69
CA PHE A 342 16.31 -5.43 -13.63
C PHE A 342 17.31 -4.86 -14.64
N ALA A 343 17.99 -3.75 -14.30
CA ALA A 343 19.02 -3.13 -15.12
C ALA A 343 20.42 -3.44 -14.54
N HIS A 344 21.31 -3.93 -15.37
CA HIS A 344 22.65 -4.36 -14.96
C HIS A 344 23.73 -3.67 -15.77
N GLU A 345 24.73 -3.09 -15.08
CA GLU A 345 25.87 -2.40 -15.68
C GLU A 345 27.21 -3.08 -15.36
N SER A 346 27.33 -3.67 -14.16
CA SER A 346 28.60 -4.25 -13.68
C SER A 346 29.02 -5.44 -14.54
N GLY A 347 30.26 -5.40 -15.04
CA GLY A 347 30.86 -6.45 -15.86
C GLY A 347 30.88 -7.82 -15.20
N ILE A 348 31.06 -7.89 -13.87
CA ILE A 348 31.03 -9.13 -13.09
C ILE A 348 29.62 -9.73 -13.12
N HIS A 349 28.60 -8.91 -12.89
CA HIS A 349 27.21 -9.34 -12.89
C HIS A 349 26.77 -9.76 -14.30
N THR A 350 27.01 -8.90 -15.29
CA THR A 350 26.54 -9.14 -16.66
C THR A 350 27.17 -10.37 -17.27
N GLN A 351 28.48 -10.64 -17.02
CA GLN A 351 29.13 -11.86 -17.48
C GLN A 351 28.46 -13.14 -16.94
N ALA A 352 28.13 -13.16 -15.65
CA ALA A 352 27.45 -14.31 -15.04
C ALA A 352 26.01 -14.44 -15.53
N MET A 353 25.30 -13.33 -15.68
CA MET A 353 23.90 -13.33 -16.15
C MET A 353 23.76 -13.73 -17.63
N LEU A 354 24.77 -13.55 -18.46
CA LEU A 354 24.79 -14.11 -19.81
C LEU A 354 24.80 -15.66 -19.82
N ILE A 355 25.21 -16.28 -18.70
CA ILE A 355 25.15 -17.73 -18.51
C ILE A 355 23.78 -18.12 -17.94
N ASP A 356 23.38 -17.47 -16.81
CA ASP A 356 22.07 -17.69 -16.18
C ASP A 356 21.70 -16.46 -15.33
N ARG A 357 20.51 -15.88 -15.61
CA ARG A 357 20.04 -14.66 -14.92
C ARG A 357 19.82 -14.85 -13.42
N ARG A 358 19.51 -16.06 -12.97
CA ARG A 358 19.31 -16.38 -11.55
C ARG A 358 20.55 -16.17 -10.69
N MET A 359 21.72 -15.94 -11.28
CA MET A 359 22.91 -15.59 -10.54
C MET A 359 22.82 -14.22 -9.86
N TYR A 360 21.99 -13.30 -10.40
CA TYR A 360 21.82 -11.94 -9.87
C TYR A 360 20.39 -11.38 -9.87
N GLU A 361 19.43 -12.09 -10.43
CA GLU A 361 18.00 -11.73 -10.35
C GLU A 361 17.31 -12.58 -9.26
N ALA A 362 17.01 -11.97 -8.12
CA ALA A 362 16.32 -12.62 -6.99
C ALA A 362 14.83 -12.85 -7.26
N VAL A 363 14.23 -11.99 -8.10
CA VAL A 363 12.84 -12.10 -8.54
C VAL A 363 12.86 -12.34 -10.05
N PRO A 364 12.21 -13.40 -10.56
CA PRO A 364 12.04 -13.57 -12.01
C PRO A 364 11.33 -12.34 -12.59
N ASN A 365 11.99 -11.63 -13.51
CA ASN A 365 11.47 -10.37 -14.03
C ASN A 365 10.11 -10.55 -14.74
N GLU A 366 9.90 -11.67 -15.41
CA GLU A 366 8.67 -12.02 -16.09
C GLU A 366 7.49 -12.16 -15.13
N LEU A 367 7.76 -12.60 -13.89
CA LEU A 367 6.74 -12.72 -12.84
C LEU A 367 5.98 -11.41 -12.62
N VAL A 368 6.69 -10.29 -12.72
CA VAL A 368 6.14 -8.97 -12.39
C VAL A 368 5.92 -8.08 -13.62
N GLY A 369 6.03 -8.64 -14.82
CA GLY A 369 5.90 -7.89 -16.08
C GLY A 369 7.13 -7.04 -16.38
N GLY A 370 8.30 -7.49 -15.92
CA GLY A 370 9.59 -6.86 -16.18
C GLY A 370 10.36 -7.48 -17.33
N SER A 371 11.51 -6.88 -17.63
CA SER A 371 12.52 -7.43 -18.56
C SER A 371 13.91 -7.01 -18.12
N THR A 372 14.88 -7.90 -18.29
CA THR A 372 16.31 -7.57 -18.05
C THR A 372 16.76 -6.51 -19.03
N THR A 373 17.45 -5.49 -18.53
CA THR A 373 18.00 -4.39 -19.33
C THR A 373 19.49 -4.28 -19.10
N TRP A 374 20.25 -4.16 -20.20
CA TRP A 374 21.67 -3.93 -20.14
C TRP A 374 21.96 -2.43 -20.19
N VAL A 375 22.76 -1.97 -19.26
CA VAL A 375 23.21 -0.57 -19.19
C VAL A 375 24.74 -0.54 -19.39
N PHE A 376 25.20 0.42 -20.16
CA PHE A 376 26.61 0.59 -20.46
C PHE A 376 27.15 1.84 -19.78
N GLY A 377 28.25 1.69 -19.04
CA GLY A 377 28.83 2.78 -18.27
C GLY A 377 30.21 2.46 -17.75
N LYS A 378 30.64 3.13 -16.65
CA LYS A 378 31.99 3.02 -16.10
C LYS A 378 32.40 1.59 -15.73
N HIS A 379 31.44 0.75 -15.32
CA HIS A 379 31.73 -0.60 -14.84
C HIS A 379 31.40 -1.70 -15.86
N THR A 380 31.14 -1.32 -17.11
CA THR A 380 30.87 -2.26 -18.21
C THR A 380 32.06 -3.17 -18.47
N GLY A 381 31.76 -4.48 -18.60
CA GLY A 381 32.77 -5.50 -19.00
C GLY A 381 32.71 -5.81 -20.49
N ALA A 382 33.86 -6.23 -21.05
CA ALA A 382 34.02 -6.56 -22.49
C ALA A 382 33.07 -7.71 -22.92
N SER A 383 32.73 -8.64 -22.03
CA SER A 383 31.83 -9.77 -22.34
C SER A 383 30.43 -9.31 -22.73
N LEU A 384 29.87 -8.29 -22.05
CA LEU A 384 28.56 -7.71 -22.39
C LEU A 384 28.64 -6.96 -23.73
N VAL A 385 29.73 -6.24 -23.98
CA VAL A 385 29.93 -5.53 -25.25
C VAL A 385 30.05 -6.53 -26.39
N ASP A 386 30.84 -7.59 -26.25
CA ASP A 386 31.00 -8.65 -27.28
C ASP A 386 29.64 -9.31 -27.60
N ASP A 387 28.84 -9.71 -26.56
CA ASP A 387 27.50 -10.25 -26.74
C ASP A 387 26.58 -9.27 -27.49
N THR A 388 26.65 -7.99 -27.13
CA THR A 388 25.86 -6.94 -27.78
C THR A 388 26.25 -6.75 -29.23
N LEU A 389 27.54 -6.67 -29.54
CA LEU A 389 28.02 -6.57 -30.91
C LEU A 389 27.60 -7.77 -31.77
N ARG A 390 27.66 -8.99 -31.22
CA ARG A 390 27.21 -10.22 -31.90
C ARG A 390 25.72 -10.20 -32.16
N ARG A 391 24.88 -9.79 -31.20
CA ARG A 391 23.43 -9.65 -31.39
C ARG A 391 23.07 -8.63 -32.48
N HIS A 392 23.91 -7.62 -32.69
CA HIS A 392 23.73 -6.59 -33.71
C HIS A 392 24.61 -6.78 -34.95
N ARG A 393 25.08 -8.00 -35.21
CA ARG A 393 25.98 -8.35 -36.31
C ARG A 393 25.50 -7.85 -37.67
N ASP A 394 24.19 -8.02 -37.97
CA ASP A 394 23.63 -7.59 -39.25
C ASP A 394 23.77 -6.07 -39.49
N ARG A 395 23.62 -5.28 -38.44
CA ARG A 395 23.81 -3.81 -38.51
C ARG A 395 25.27 -3.45 -38.73
N LEU A 396 26.15 -4.14 -38.02
CA LEU A 396 27.62 -3.94 -38.17
C LEU A 396 28.09 -4.35 -39.56
N SER A 397 27.64 -5.50 -40.09
CA SER A 397 28.02 -6.01 -41.41
C SER A 397 27.61 -5.04 -42.53
N ARG A 398 26.42 -4.39 -42.40
CA ARG A 398 26.01 -3.34 -43.36
C ARG A 398 26.96 -2.13 -43.38
N ALA A 399 27.64 -1.88 -42.26
CA ALA A 399 28.68 -0.84 -42.14
C ALA A 399 30.09 -1.34 -42.46
N GLY A 400 30.25 -2.59 -42.92
CA GLY A 400 31.55 -3.21 -43.22
C GLY A 400 32.38 -3.59 -41.97
N ILE A 401 31.72 -3.76 -40.81
CA ILE A 401 32.37 -4.01 -39.53
C ILE A 401 32.06 -5.45 -39.07
N GLU A 402 33.09 -6.21 -38.71
CA GLU A 402 32.96 -7.53 -38.09
C GLU A 402 33.11 -7.39 -36.55
N PRO A 403 32.22 -8.04 -35.76
CA PRO A 403 32.34 -8.08 -34.30
C PRO A 403 33.50 -9.00 -33.90
N THR A 404 34.57 -8.43 -33.40
CA THR A 404 35.73 -9.16 -32.88
C THR A 404 35.98 -8.86 -31.40
N PRO A 405 36.64 -9.75 -30.64
CA PRO A 405 36.96 -9.48 -29.24
C PRO A 405 37.80 -8.20 -29.06
N GLU A 406 38.73 -7.89 -29.98
CA GLU A 406 39.52 -6.67 -29.95
C GLU A 406 38.67 -5.42 -30.14
N LEU A 407 37.67 -5.48 -31.01
CA LEU A 407 36.69 -4.40 -31.17
C LEU A 407 35.86 -4.24 -29.88
N ALA A 408 35.44 -5.35 -29.27
CA ALA A 408 34.68 -5.31 -28.01
C ALA A 408 35.48 -4.61 -26.88
N HIS A 409 36.77 -4.88 -26.76
CA HIS A 409 37.65 -4.19 -25.79
C HIS A 409 37.71 -2.69 -26.07
N ARG A 410 38.00 -2.30 -27.30
CA ARG A 410 38.08 -0.88 -27.70
C ARG A 410 36.75 -0.14 -27.46
N VAL A 411 35.64 -0.76 -27.79
CA VAL A 411 34.31 -0.19 -27.52
C VAL A 411 34.06 -0.08 -26.02
N THR A 412 34.48 -1.05 -25.22
CA THR A 412 34.37 -1.00 -23.75
C THR A 412 35.14 0.20 -23.18
N ASP A 413 36.36 0.44 -23.63
CA ASP A 413 37.19 1.57 -23.17
C ASP A 413 36.53 2.92 -23.55
N GLU A 414 36.04 3.01 -24.77
CA GLU A 414 35.35 4.22 -25.25
C GLU A 414 34.01 4.47 -24.49
N VAL A 415 33.24 3.43 -24.18
CA VAL A 415 32.02 3.53 -23.35
C VAL A 415 32.36 4.12 -21.97
N LYS A 416 33.43 3.63 -21.34
CA LYS A 416 33.87 4.13 -20.02
C LYS A 416 34.28 5.61 -20.10
N ARG A 417 35.09 5.95 -21.10
CA ARG A 417 35.54 7.33 -21.33
C ARG A 417 34.33 8.28 -21.51
N LEU A 418 33.42 7.95 -22.42
CA LEU A 418 32.25 8.76 -22.71
C LEU A 418 31.32 8.90 -21.47
N ARG A 419 31.23 7.85 -20.66
CA ARG A 419 30.40 7.89 -19.44
C ARG A 419 31.01 8.83 -18.38
N GLU A 420 32.31 8.83 -18.24
CA GLU A 420 33.03 9.73 -17.30
C GLU A 420 32.92 11.19 -17.75
N GLU A 421 33.07 11.47 -19.04
CA GLU A 421 32.84 12.82 -19.59
C GLU A 421 31.43 13.34 -19.37
N ARG A 422 30.43 12.49 -19.61
CA ARG A 422 29.00 12.85 -19.32
C ARG A 422 28.76 13.11 -17.83
N ALA A 423 29.42 12.35 -16.95
CA ALA A 423 29.30 12.58 -15.50
C ALA A 423 29.92 13.93 -15.10
N ALA A 424 31.09 14.30 -15.68
CA ALA A 424 31.75 15.57 -15.40
C ALA A 424 30.95 16.80 -15.89
N SER A 425 30.09 16.63 -16.90
CA SER A 425 29.23 17.70 -17.45
C SER A 425 27.78 17.70 -16.93
N SER A 426 27.47 16.78 -16.03
CA SER A 426 26.08 16.64 -15.50
C SER A 426 25.76 17.77 -14.51
N ARG A 427 24.64 18.44 -14.74
CA ARG A 427 24.02 19.42 -13.83
C ARG A 427 22.94 18.73 -12.99
N SER A 428 23.33 17.84 -12.10
CA SER A 428 22.39 17.09 -11.24
C SER A 428 21.58 17.99 -10.30
N GLU A 429 22.15 19.11 -9.84
CA GLU A 429 21.49 20.09 -8.98
C GLU A 429 20.29 20.71 -9.68
N GLU A 430 20.43 21.17 -10.92
CA GLU A 430 19.35 21.75 -11.72
C GLU A 430 18.15 20.77 -11.90
N ALA A 431 18.44 19.48 -12.07
CA ALA A 431 17.40 18.46 -12.17
C ALA A 431 16.65 18.25 -10.84
N ILE A 432 17.35 18.33 -9.70
CA ILE A 432 16.76 18.25 -8.36
C ILE A 432 15.87 19.46 -8.11
N GLU A 433 16.31 20.68 -8.42
CA GLU A 433 15.56 21.90 -8.25
C GLU A 433 14.26 21.89 -9.06
N ILE A 434 14.32 21.43 -10.32
CA ILE A 434 13.13 21.28 -11.18
C ILE A 434 12.14 20.28 -10.57
N TYR A 435 12.64 19.15 -10.07
CA TYR A 435 11.82 18.14 -9.43
C TYR A 435 11.14 18.68 -8.16
N GLU A 436 11.90 19.33 -7.28
CA GLU A 436 11.37 19.90 -6.05
C GLU A 436 10.33 21.01 -6.32
N ALA A 437 10.57 21.86 -7.32
CA ALA A 437 9.63 22.88 -7.74
C ALA A 437 8.32 22.27 -8.29
N ALA A 438 8.41 21.14 -8.99
CA ALA A 438 7.23 20.44 -9.47
C ALA A 438 6.44 19.82 -8.31
N MET A 439 7.15 19.20 -7.32
CA MET A 439 6.50 18.60 -6.16
C MET A 439 5.81 19.61 -5.25
N ARG A 440 6.40 20.81 -5.05
CA ARG A 440 5.77 21.90 -4.30
C ARG A 440 4.41 22.35 -4.87
N ARG A 441 4.18 22.18 -6.18
CA ARG A 441 2.90 22.53 -6.83
C ARG A 441 1.78 21.51 -6.61
N LEU A 442 2.09 20.33 -6.03
CA LEU A 442 1.08 19.30 -5.79
C LEU A 442 0.30 19.52 -4.48
N SER A 443 0.74 20.44 -3.62
CA SER A 443 0.05 20.76 -2.36
C SER A 443 0.02 22.27 -2.14
N LEU A 444 -0.88 22.70 -1.27
CA LEU A 444 -0.91 24.09 -0.78
C LEU A 444 -0.03 24.18 0.48
N ASP A 445 0.71 25.26 0.61
CA ASP A 445 1.54 25.55 1.79
C ASP A 445 0.87 26.56 2.75
N GLU A 446 1.59 26.98 3.79
CA GLU A 446 1.06 27.93 4.77
C GLU A 446 0.78 29.30 4.14
N GLU A 447 1.60 29.75 3.17
CA GLU A 447 1.42 31.03 2.47
C GLU A 447 0.16 30.99 1.61
N ASP A 448 -0.08 29.90 0.89
CA ASP A 448 -1.32 29.69 0.12
C ASP A 448 -2.56 29.77 1.01
N VAL A 449 -2.50 29.17 2.20
CA VAL A 449 -3.63 29.23 3.16
C VAL A 449 -3.88 30.65 3.66
N VAL A 450 -2.83 31.41 3.93
CA VAL A 450 -2.94 32.82 4.33
C VAL A 450 -3.50 33.65 3.19
N ASP A 451 -3.04 33.47 1.97
CA ASP A 451 -3.54 34.18 0.79
C ASP A 451 -5.02 33.90 0.52
N ILE A 452 -5.45 32.65 0.66
CA ILE A 452 -6.86 32.26 0.59
C ILE A 452 -7.67 32.97 1.68
N ALA A 453 -7.17 33.02 2.92
CA ALA A 453 -7.85 33.69 4.02
C ALA A 453 -8.00 35.20 3.77
N ILE A 454 -6.97 35.85 3.20
CA ILE A 454 -6.99 37.27 2.83
C ILE A 454 -8.03 37.48 1.72
N ALA A 455 -8.03 36.64 0.69
CA ALA A 455 -8.98 36.72 -0.42
C ALA A 455 -10.44 36.58 0.05
N LEU A 456 -10.72 35.63 0.94
CA LEU A 456 -12.05 35.42 1.51
C LEU A 456 -12.47 36.48 2.52
N GLY A 457 -11.51 37.06 3.26
CA GLY A 457 -11.76 38.10 4.28
C GLY A 457 -11.85 39.51 3.71
N THR A 458 -11.48 39.76 2.46
CA THR A 458 -11.58 41.09 1.84
C THR A 458 -13.06 41.42 1.55
N PRO A 459 -13.63 42.51 2.12
CA PRO A 459 -15.01 42.88 1.85
C PRO A 459 -15.19 43.07 0.35
N ALA A 460 -16.25 42.48 -0.23
CA ALA A 460 -16.63 42.76 -1.62
C ALA A 460 -16.70 44.27 -1.79
N LYS A 461 -15.91 44.86 -2.70
CA LYS A 461 -16.03 46.28 -3.04
C LYS A 461 -17.48 46.52 -3.39
N ALA A 462 -18.15 47.34 -2.56
CA ALA A 462 -19.49 47.84 -2.88
C ALA A 462 -19.44 48.48 -4.28
N SER A 463 -20.10 47.87 -5.24
CA SER A 463 -20.26 48.36 -6.58
C SER A 463 -21.30 49.45 -6.62
#